data_2d52911ad09ecd9a0a446d43ccc82ef9
#
_entry.id   2d52911ad09ecd9a0a446d43ccc82ef9
#
_cell.length_a   1.000
_cell.length_b   1.000
_cell.length_c   1.000
_cell.angle_alpha   90.00
_cell.angle_beta   90.00
_cell.angle_gamma   90.00
#
_symmetry.space_group_name_H-M   'P 1'
#
loop_
_entity.id
_entity.type
_entity.pdbx_description
1 polymer ?
#
loop_
_entity_poly.entity_id
_entity_poly.type
_entity_poly.pdbx_seq_one_letter_code
_entity_poly.pdbx_strand_id
1 'polypeptide(L)'
;RKVYKEITAGEYDDFRVKEGMGLNDKELELLDALNDAFTKSGMPYGIGFRVAQQMGRYLENIPEEAGISRGEGLDAQLVQRVFTKLRGSADQLSALLSLSDKNTAEGLLPAILVRFKALSDFQGSQAVLKRKAGELKLYDYTM
;
A
#
# COMPACT_ATOMS: atom_id res chain seq x y z
N ARG A 1 -17.74 11.28 -6.35
CA ARG A 1 -16.79 10.53 -5.67
C ARG A 1 -15.55 11.35 -5.29
N LYS A 2 -15.05 11.11 -4.16
CA LYS A 2 -13.89 11.82 -3.65
C LYS A 2 -12.60 11.06 -4.01
N VAL A 3 -11.66 11.72 -4.67
CA VAL A 3 -10.35 11.13 -4.87
C VAL A 3 -9.53 11.33 -3.61
N TYR A 4 -8.54 10.50 -3.41
CA TYR A 4 -7.72 10.56 -2.23
C TYR A 4 -7.11 11.95 -2.02
N LYS A 5 -6.61 12.58 -3.08
CA LYS A 5 -5.94 13.86 -2.96
C LYS A 5 -6.82 14.97 -2.37
N GLU A 6 -8.12 14.75 -2.31
CA GLU A 6 -9.05 15.68 -1.70
C GLU A 6 -9.25 15.40 -0.21
N ILE A 7 -8.70 14.30 0.30
CA ILE A 7 -8.82 13.96 1.70
C ILE A 7 -7.88 14.84 2.50
N THR A 8 -8.45 15.57 3.46
CA THR A 8 -7.67 16.43 4.34
C THR A 8 -7.18 15.65 5.56
N ALA A 9 -6.27 16.24 6.33
CA ALA A 9 -5.82 15.67 7.58
C ALA A 9 -7.00 15.39 8.53
N GLY A 10 -8.00 16.28 8.54
CA GLY A 10 -9.19 16.09 9.36
C GLY A 10 -9.99 14.87 8.95
N GLU A 11 -10.07 14.60 7.65
CA GLU A 11 -10.77 13.40 7.16
C GLU A 11 -10.05 12.12 7.56
N TYR A 12 -8.72 12.15 7.60
CA TYR A 12 -7.94 11.01 8.10
C TYR A 12 -8.15 10.81 9.58
N ASP A 13 -8.24 11.88 10.35
CA ASP A 13 -8.55 11.77 11.77
C ASP A 13 -9.92 11.12 11.96
N ASP A 14 -10.89 11.44 11.09
CA ASP A 14 -12.20 10.78 11.12
C ASP A 14 -12.10 9.29 10.85
N PHE A 15 -11.20 8.86 9.95
CA PHE A 15 -10.96 7.43 9.73
C PHE A 15 -10.57 6.75 11.04
N ARG A 16 -9.66 7.36 11.80
CA ARG A 16 -9.12 6.76 13.01
C ARG A 16 -10.14 6.62 14.12
N VAL A 17 -11.08 7.55 14.20
CA VAL A 17 -12.06 7.55 15.27
C VAL A 17 -13.34 6.82 14.92
N LYS A 18 -13.52 6.40 13.67
CA LYS A 18 -14.71 5.66 13.27
C LYS A 18 -14.64 4.22 13.74
N GLU A 19 -15.60 3.86 14.58
CA GLU A 19 -15.73 2.47 15.00
C GLU A 19 -16.12 1.60 13.82
N GLY A 20 -15.72 0.35 13.85
CA GLY A 20 -16.07 -0.60 12.81
C GLY A 20 -15.27 -0.48 11.54
N MET A 21 -14.25 0.40 11.53
CA MET A 21 -13.35 0.46 10.39
C MET A 21 -12.55 -0.84 10.24
N GLY A 22 -12.27 -1.53 11.34
CA GLY A 22 -11.56 -2.79 11.31
C GLY A 22 -10.04 -2.67 11.25
N LEU A 23 -9.52 -1.46 11.20
CA LEU A 23 -8.08 -1.19 11.17
C LEU A 23 -7.63 -0.55 12.47
N ASN A 24 -6.48 -0.96 12.96
CA ASN A 24 -5.91 -0.32 14.17
C ASN A 24 -5.10 0.92 13.77
N ASP A 25 -4.64 1.67 14.79
CA ASP A 25 -3.91 2.93 14.55
C ASP A 25 -2.66 2.75 13.72
N LYS A 26 -1.90 1.68 13.95
CA LYS A 26 -0.67 1.42 13.19
C LYS A 26 -0.97 1.09 11.74
N GLU A 27 -2.04 0.34 11.49
CA GLU A 27 -2.46 0.04 10.13
C GLU A 27 -2.90 1.31 9.40
N LEU A 28 -3.63 2.18 10.09
CA LEU A 28 -4.02 3.47 9.51
C LEU A 28 -2.81 4.35 9.23
N GLU A 29 -1.81 4.36 10.12
CA GLU A 29 -0.56 5.07 9.87
C GLU A 29 0.14 4.56 8.62
N LEU A 30 0.14 3.25 8.40
CA LEU A 30 0.72 2.65 7.19
C LEU A 30 -0.01 3.16 5.95
N LEU A 31 -1.35 3.09 5.94
CA LEU A 31 -2.12 3.56 4.79
C LEU A 31 -1.90 5.05 4.53
N ASP A 32 -1.78 5.84 5.59
CA ASP A 32 -1.50 7.26 5.48
C ASP A 32 -0.12 7.50 4.84
N ALA A 33 0.88 6.75 5.27
CA ALA A 33 2.23 6.86 4.70
C ALA A 33 2.25 6.48 3.21
N LEU A 34 1.54 5.42 2.84
CA LEU A 34 1.45 5.01 1.43
C LEU A 34 0.75 6.08 0.60
N ASN A 35 -0.33 6.64 1.10
CA ASN A 35 -1.05 7.70 0.41
C ASN A 35 -0.20 8.96 0.24
N ASP A 36 0.59 9.29 1.26
CA ASP A 36 1.50 10.42 1.18
C ASP A 36 2.53 10.21 0.07
N ALA A 37 3.06 9.01 -0.05
CA ALA A 37 4.00 8.67 -1.12
C ALA A 37 3.35 8.80 -2.50
N PHE A 38 2.12 8.33 -2.66
CA PHE A 38 1.39 8.48 -3.92
C PHE A 38 1.20 9.94 -4.27
N THR A 39 0.77 10.74 -3.30
CA THR A 39 0.56 12.17 -3.51
C THR A 39 1.84 12.88 -3.92
N LYS A 40 2.94 12.61 -3.23
CA LYS A 40 4.23 13.23 -3.53
C LYS A 40 4.77 12.84 -4.92
N SER A 41 4.36 11.69 -5.40
CA SER A 41 4.77 11.21 -6.73
C SER A 41 3.81 11.65 -7.83
N GLY A 42 2.80 12.45 -7.50
CA GLY A 42 1.86 12.96 -8.49
C GLY A 42 0.89 11.92 -9.01
N MET A 43 0.72 10.82 -8.29
CA MET A 43 -0.23 9.78 -8.70
C MET A 43 -1.66 10.25 -8.48
N PRO A 44 -2.55 10.03 -9.45
CA PRO A 44 -3.94 10.50 -9.33
C PRO A 44 -4.81 9.63 -8.44
N TYR A 45 -4.30 8.54 -7.93
CA TYR A 45 -5.07 7.61 -7.11
C TYR A 45 -4.28 7.27 -5.83
N GLY A 46 -4.99 6.73 -4.87
CA GLY A 46 -4.42 6.28 -3.63
C GLY A 46 -5.39 5.33 -2.96
N ILE A 47 -5.22 5.12 -1.66
CA ILE A 47 -6.09 4.24 -0.88
C ILE A 47 -7.22 5.09 -0.32
N GLY A 48 -8.39 4.98 -0.91
CA GLY A 48 -9.55 5.73 -0.46
C GLY A 48 -10.23 5.09 0.74
N PHE A 49 -11.23 5.79 1.27
CA PHE A 49 -11.97 5.33 2.43
C PHE A 49 -12.62 3.98 2.21
N ARG A 50 -13.23 3.77 1.04
CA ARG A 50 -13.92 2.50 0.75
C ARG A 50 -12.94 1.32 0.76
N VAL A 51 -11.76 1.50 0.14
CA VAL A 51 -10.76 0.44 0.11
C VAL A 51 -10.25 0.14 1.51
N ALA A 52 -9.96 1.18 2.30
CA ALA A 52 -9.53 1.01 3.68
C ALA A 52 -10.58 0.26 4.50
N GLN A 53 -11.84 0.60 4.32
CA GLN A 53 -12.95 -0.06 5.01
C GLN A 53 -13.05 -1.54 4.63
N GLN A 54 -12.89 -1.85 3.33
CA GLN A 54 -12.92 -3.24 2.86
C GLN A 54 -11.75 -4.03 3.43
N MET A 55 -10.57 -3.43 3.47
CA MET A 55 -9.41 -4.09 4.08
C MET A 55 -9.66 -4.39 5.56
N GLY A 56 -10.18 -3.42 6.28
CA GLY A 56 -10.50 -3.59 7.69
C GLY A 56 -11.50 -4.70 7.95
N ARG A 57 -12.55 -4.76 7.14
CA ARG A 57 -13.55 -5.83 7.24
C ARG A 57 -12.93 -7.20 7.01
N TYR A 58 -12.06 -7.28 6.01
CA TYR A 58 -11.37 -8.54 5.74
C TYR A 58 -10.56 -8.97 6.95
N LEU A 59 -9.79 -8.04 7.53
CA LEU A 59 -8.92 -8.36 8.65
C LEU A 59 -9.70 -8.77 9.90
N GLU A 60 -10.85 -8.14 10.13
CA GLU A 60 -11.70 -8.51 11.26
C GLU A 60 -12.33 -9.89 11.11
N ASN A 61 -12.51 -10.34 9.88
CA ASN A 61 -13.25 -11.56 9.60
C ASN A 61 -12.38 -12.73 9.16
N ILE A 62 -11.06 -12.65 9.33
CA ILE A 62 -10.20 -13.78 9.03
C ILE A 62 -10.53 -14.92 10.00
N PRO A 63 -10.97 -16.09 9.50
CA PRO A 63 -11.27 -17.21 10.39
C PRO A 63 -9.98 -17.77 10.99
N GLU A 64 -10.06 -18.26 12.23
CA GLU A 64 -8.90 -18.90 12.86
C GLU A 64 -8.41 -20.09 12.05
N GLU A 65 -9.32 -20.85 11.46
CA GLU A 65 -8.97 -22.02 10.67
C GLU A 65 -8.29 -21.70 9.35
N ALA A 66 -8.26 -20.44 8.93
CA ALA A 66 -7.55 -20.03 7.73
C ALA A 66 -6.03 -20.16 7.89
N GLY A 67 -5.54 -20.15 9.15
CA GLY A 67 -4.12 -20.37 9.41
C GLY A 67 -3.22 -19.19 9.02
N ILE A 68 -3.78 -18.01 8.81
CA ILE A 68 -2.99 -16.82 8.47
C ILE A 68 -3.07 -15.79 9.60
N SER A 69 -1.99 -15.06 9.80
CA SER A 69 -1.95 -14.00 10.78
C SER A 69 -2.61 -12.74 10.22
N ARG A 70 -2.90 -11.80 11.11
CA ARG A 70 -3.42 -10.49 10.68
C ARG A 70 -2.43 -9.78 9.75
N GLY A 71 -1.11 -9.89 10.03
CA GLY A 71 -0.09 -9.29 9.18
C GLY A 71 -0.06 -9.91 7.79
N GLU A 72 -0.21 -11.22 7.70
CA GLU A 72 -0.30 -11.90 6.40
C GLU A 72 -1.55 -11.46 5.64
N GLY A 73 -2.66 -11.30 6.35
CA GLY A 73 -3.90 -10.79 5.75
C GLY A 73 -3.75 -9.37 5.25
N LEU A 74 -3.09 -8.52 6.03
CA LEU A 74 -2.83 -7.14 5.61
C LEU A 74 -1.98 -7.10 4.35
N ASP A 75 -0.92 -7.90 4.30
CA ASP A 75 -0.07 -8.01 3.11
C ASP A 75 -0.89 -8.43 1.88
N ALA A 76 -1.72 -9.46 2.03
CA ALA A 76 -2.56 -9.94 0.93
C ALA A 76 -3.51 -8.86 0.43
N GLN A 77 -4.09 -8.08 1.34
CA GLN A 77 -4.99 -6.99 0.96
C GLN A 77 -4.27 -5.87 0.22
N LEU A 78 -3.05 -5.51 0.66
CA LEU A 78 -2.26 -4.52 -0.05
C LEU A 78 -1.90 -4.99 -1.46
N VAL A 79 -1.52 -6.26 -1.61
CA VAL A 79 -1.24 -6.82 -2.93
C VAL A 79 -2.48 -6.73 -3.81
N GLN A 80 -3.59 -7.24 -3.33
CA GLN A 80 -4.81 -7.37 -4.12
C GLN A 80 -5.43 -6.02 -4.48
N ARG A 81 -5.45 -5.08 -3.54
CA ARG A 81 -6.22 -3.85 -3.69
C ARG A 81 -5.40 -2.63 -4.05
N VAL A 82 -4.10 -2.67 -3.86
CA VAL A 82 -3.25 -1.50 -4.02
C VAL A 82 -2.12 -1.74 -5.00
N PHE A 83 -1.21 -2.65 -4.67
CA PHE A 83 0.05 -2.74 -5.41
C PHE A 83 -0.07 -3.37 -6.79
N THR A 84 -0.96 -4.33 -6.99
CA THR A 84 -1.16 -4.90 -8.33
C THR A 84 -1.82 -3.91 -9.29
N LYS A 85 -2.41 -2.86 -8.76
CA LYS A 85 -3.07 -1.83 -9.57
C LYS A 85 -2.14 -0.70 -9.98
N LEU A 86 -0.89 -0.72 -9.52
CA LEU A 86 0.09 0.29 -9.92
C LEU A 86 0.46 0.10 -11.39
N ARG A 87 0.29 1.15 -12.18
CA ARG A 87 0.56 1.14 -13.62
C ARG A 87 1.16 2.46 -14.02
N GLY A 88 2.01 2.43 -15.01
CA GLY A 88 2.52 3.67 -15.57
C GLY A 88 3.94 3.54 -16.07
N SER A 89 4.45 4.68 -16.51
CA SER A 89 5.80 4.77 -17.05
C SER A 89 6.82 4.98 -15.93
N ALA A 90 8.08 4.86 -16.29
CA ALA A 90 9.18 5.13 -15.37
C ALA A 90 9.11 6.56 -14.83
N ASP A 91 8.71 7.53 -15.67
CA ASP A 91 8.56 8.92 -15.22
C ASP A 91 7.56 9.06 -14.09
N GLN A 92 6.52 8.25 -14.11
CA GLN A 92 5.46 8.30 -13.10
C GLN A 92 5.81 7.53 -11.85
N LEU A 93 6.50 6.41 -11.98
CA LEU A 93 6.64 5.43 -10.90
C LEU A 93 8.05 5.26 -10.34
N SER A 94 9.07 5.90 -10.97
CA SER A 94 10.46 5.69 -10.54
C SER A 94 10.69 5.97 -9.06
N ALA A 95 10.14 7.06 -8.54
CA ALA A 95 10.35 7.42 -7.14
C ALA A 95 9.72 6.40 -6.20
N LEU A 96 8.62 5.77 -6.62
CA LEU A 96 7.91 4.78 -5.81
C LEU A 96 8.57 3.41 -5.86
N LEU A 97 9.13 3.03 -7.02
CA LEU A 97 9.50 1.65 -7.32
C LEU A 97 10.95 1.45 -7.77
N SER A 98 11.83 2.46 -7.66
CA SER A 98 13.18 2.34 -8.22
C SER A 98 13.92 1.09 -7.73
N LEU A 99 14.79 0.56 -8.61
CA LEU A 99 15.69 -0.54 -8.27
C LEU A 99 17.08 -0.02 -7.96
N SER A 100 17.73 -0.63 -6.99
CA SER A 100 19.14 -0.42 -6.77
C SER A 100 19.97 -1.19 -7.81
N ASP A 101 21.28 -0.92 -7.83
CA ASP A 101 22.22 -1.64 -8.68
C ASP A 101 22.23 -3.14 -8.38
N LYS A 102 21.77 -3.54 -7.20
CA LYS A 102 21.71 -4.94 -6.78
C LYS A 102 20.38 -5.60 -7.13
N ASN A 103 19.54 -4.95 -7.93
CA ASN A 103 18.23 -5.43 -8.33
C ASN A 103 17.27 -5.64 -7.15
N THR A 104 17.43 -4.85 -6.10
CA THR A 104 16.47 -4.81 -5.00
C THR A 104 15.62 -3.56 -5.10
N ALA A 105 14.35 -3.68 -4.78
CA ALA A 105 13.46 -2.54 -4.82
C ALA A 105 13.78 -1.57 -3.68
N GLU A 106 14.01 -0.30 -4.01
CA GLU A 106 14.40 0.72 -3.05
C GLU A 106 13.52 1.96 -3.05
N GLY A 107 12.48 1.99 -3.84
CA GLY A 107 11.60 3.15 -3.91
C GLY A 107 10.90 3.47 -2.59
N LEU A 108 10.09 4.51 -2.61
CA LEU A 108 9.36 4.96 -1.41
C LEU A 108 8.46 3.87 -0.84
N LEU A 109 7.78 3.10 -1.71
CA LEU A 109 6.85 2.08 -1.24
C LEU A 109 7.56 0.95 -0.49
N PRO A 110 8.62 0.33 -1.03
CA PRO A 110 9.35 -0.69 -0.27
C PRO A 110 9.90 -0.18 1.06
N ALA A 111 10.40 1.06 1.08
CA ALA A 111 10.95 1.65 2.30
C ALA A 111 9.87 1.83 3.36
N ILE A 112 8.67 2.24 2.97
CA ILE A 112 7.55 2.38 3.90
C ILE A 112 7.20 1.02 4.51
N LEU A 113 7.13 -0.03 3.70
CA LEU A 113 6.80 -1.36 4.21
C LEU A 113 7.84 -1.85 5.23
N VAL A 114 9.10 -1.56 5.01
CA VAL A 114 10.15 -1.90 5.98
C VAL A 114 9.95 -1.17 7.29
N ARG A 115 9.57 0.12 7.22
CA ARG A 115 9.28 0.91 8.42
C ARG A 115 8.16 0.31 9.28
N PHE A 116 7.22 -0.37 8.65
CA PHE A 116 6.07 -0.96 9.34
C PHE A 116 6.21 -2.48 9.54
N LYS A 117 7.44 -2.94 9.63
CA LYS A 117 7.72 -4.37 9.77
C LYS A 117 7.05 -4.99 10.99
N ALA A 118 6.79 -4.21 12.01
CA ALA A 118 6.09 -4.71 13.20
C ALA A 118 4.69 -5.23 12.88
N LEU A 119 4.07 -4.71 11.82
CA LEU A 119 2.74 -5.17 11.39
C LEU A 119 2.83 -6.45 10.55
N SER A 120 3.82 -6.57 9.69
CA SER A 120 3.95 -7.67 8.75
C SER A 120 5.33 -7.61 8.08
N ASP A 121 5.81 -8.74 7.61
CA ASP A 121 7.01 -8.80 6.77
C ASP A 121 6.71 -8.33 5.34
N PHE A 122 5.43 -8.24 4.97
CA PHE A 122 4.97 -7.79 3.65
C PHE A 122 5.66 -8.52 2.50
N GLN A 123 5.83 -9.84 2.64
CA GLN A 123 6.55 -10.63 1.63
C GLN A 123 5.89 -10.55 0.25
N GLY A 124 4.58 -10.70 0.19
CA GLY A 124 3.84 -10.61 -1.08
C GLY A 124 3.91 -9.23 -1.68
N SER A 125 3.72 -8.20 -0.87
CA SER A 125 3.80 -6.82 -1.31
C SER A 125 5.18 -6.49 -1.85
N GLN A 126 6.24 -6.85 -1.13
CA GLN A 126 7.61 -6.59 -1.58
C GLN A 126 7.92 -7.32 -2.88
N ALA A 127 7.43 -8.55 -3.04
CA ALA A 127 7.62 -9.30 -4.27
C ALA A 127 6.95 -8.62 -5.47
N VAL A 128 5.72 -8.13 -5.29
CA VAL A 128 5.01 -7.41 -6.35
C VAL A 128 5.74 -6.11 -6.71
N LEU A 129 6.15 -5.34 -5.70
CA LEU A 129 6.85 -4.08 -5.95
C LEU A 129 8.18 -4.32 -6.65
N LYS A 130 8.91 -5.35 -6.26
CA LYS A 130 10.17 -5.71 -6.91
C LYS A 130 9.96 -6.10 -8.37
N ARG A 131 8.92 -6.90 -8.64
CA ARG A 131 8.59 -7.30 -10.00
C ARG A 131 8.28 -6.08 -10.87
N LYS A 132 7.44 -5.18 -10.35
CA LYS A 132 7.08 -3.97 -11.10
C LYS A 132 8.26 -3.05 -11.31
N ALA A 133 9.13 -2.91 -10.31
CA ALA A 133 10.36 -2.14 -10.45
C ALA A 133 11.27 -2.72 -11.54
N GLY A 134 11.36 -4.05 -11.61
CA GLY A 134 12.10 -4.72 -12.66
C GLY A 134 11.53 -4.46 -14.04
N GLU A 135 10.20 -4.46 -14.16
CA GLU A 135 9.53 -4.13 -15.43
C GLU A 135 9.86 -2.70 -15.86
N LEU A 136 9.83 -1.74 -14.92
CA LEU A 136 10.20 -0.36 -15.23
C LEU A 136 11.63 -0.26 -15.75
N LYS A 137 12.55 -1.00 -15.15
CA LYS A 137 13.95 -0.98 -15.54
C LYS A 137 14.15 -1.53 -16.95
N LEU A 138 13.40 -2.58 -17.30
CA LEU A 138 13.55 -3.26 -18.59
C LEU A 138 12.74 -2.60 -19.71
N TYR A 139 11.54 -2.11 -19.40
CA TYR A 139 10.57 -1.69 -20.41
C TYR A 139 10.11 -0.26 -20.29
N ASP A 140 10.60 0.48 -19.29
CA ASP A 140 10.19 1.86 -18.96
C ASP A 140 8.72 2.00 -18.57
N TYR A 141 8.02 0.89 -18.34
CA TYR A 141 6.64 0.94 -17.81
C TYR A 141 6.31 -0.38 -17.11
N THR A 142 5.23 -0.35 -16.33
CA THR A 142 4.68 -1.56 -15.70
C THR A 142 3.16 -1.53 -15.78
N MET A 143 2.60 -2.70 -15.80
CA MET A 143 1.15 -2.89 -15.84
C MET A 143 0.63 -3.59 -14.61
#